data_1d374c783ad01b677c063aa36ebbccf1
#
_entry.id   1d374c783ad01b677c063aa36ebbccf1
#
_cell.length_a   1.000
_cell.length_b   1.000
_cell.length_c   1.000
_cell.angle_alpha   90.00
_cell.angle_beta   90.00
_cell.angle_gamma   90.00
#
_symmetry.space_group_name_H-M   'P 1'
#
loop_
_entity.id
_entity.type
_entity.pdbx_description
1 polymer ?
#
loop_
_entity_poly.entity_id
_entity_poly.type
_entity_poly.pdbx_seq_one_letter_code
_entity_poly.pdbx_strand_id
1 'polypeptide(L)'
;MSVNNKNSNLVRLGDYIELCDERNNDGKYTLDEIRGISTEKKFIDTKANLDGVSLTAYKVVHKNEFAYVSDTSRRGDKIALALNTTNKPVLISSIYTTFRSIDTKELLPEYLYLFFSREEFDRFSRFNSWGSARETFDWSEFCRIQIPLPDLEIQQELVDTYNGLKALAEQNEALIQPLTQACQAYIVDCKKKYPEVQLGEY
;
A
#
# COMPACT_ATOMS: atom_id res chain seq x y z
N MET A 1 -25.47 -19.05 -13.60
CA MET A 1 -24.54 -19.64 -12.63
C MET A 1 -24.91 -19.10 -11.26
N SER A 2 -25.41 -19.96 -10.37
CA SER A 2 -25.81 -19.58 -9.02
C SER A 2 -24.55 -19.24 -8.23
N VAL A 3 -24.39 -17.97 -7.86
CA VAL A 3 -23.40 -17.58 -6.84
C VAL A 3 -23.91 -18.18 -5.54
N ASN A 4 -23.29 -19.25 -5.09
CA ASN A 4 -23.50 -19.80 -3.76
C ASN A 4 -23.02 -18.73 -2.77
N ASN A 5 -23.97 -18.04 -2.18
CA ASN A 5 -23.75 -17.11 -1.07
C ASN A 5 -23.41 -17.94 0.19
N LYS A 6 -22.21 -18.54 0.21
CA LYS A 6 -21.64 -19.03 1.47
C LYS A 6 -21.37 -17.78 2.29
N ASN A 7 -22.10 -17.62 3.38
CA ASN A 7 -21.92 -16.58 4.39
C ASN A 7 -20.42 -16.36 4.59
N SER A 8 -19.92 -15.22 4.13
CA SER A 8 -18.58 -14.78 4.51
C SER A 8 -18.63 -14.54 6.01
N ASN A 9 -18.11 -15.48 6.79
CA ASN A 9 -17.98 -15.30 8.22
C ASN A 9 -17.05 -14.10 8.43
N LEU A 10 -17.64 -13.00 8.89
CA LEU A 10 -16.86 -11.88 9.34
C LEU A 10 -16.16 -12.27 10.62
N VAL A 11 -14.86 -12.11 10.66
CA VAL A 11 -14.03 -12.39 11.83
C VAL A 11 -13.39 -11.10 12.34
N ARG A 12 -13.11 -11.06 13.64
CA ARG A 12 -12.43 -9.94 14.26
C ARG A 12 -10.94 -9.98 13.89
N LEU A 13 -10.44 -8.94 13.25
CA LEU A 13 -9.05 -8.88 12.76
C LEU A 13 -8.02 -9.11 13.87
N GLY A 14 -8.26 -8.57 15.08
CA GLY A 14 -7.34 -8.70 16.21
C GLY A 14 -7.05 -10.14 16.67
N ASP A 15 -7.89 -11.10 16.26
CA ASP A 15 -7.68 -12.53 16.57
C ASP A 15 -6.68 -13.19 15.60
N TYR A 16 -6.32 -12.51 14.51
CA TYR A 16 -5.48 -13.02 13.41
C TYR A 16 -4.18 -12.23 13.21
N ILE A 17 -3.99 -11.14 13.93
CA ILE A 17 -2.80 -10.29 13.82
C ILE A 17 -2.15 -10.05 15.17
N GLU A 18 -0.84 -9.82 15.15
CA GLU A 18 -0.06 -9.49 16.34
C GLU A 18 0.89 -8.32 16.08
N LEU A 19 1.23 -7.59 17.15
CA LEU A 19 2.22 -6.51 17.08
C LEU A 19 3.63 -7.07 16.90
N CYS A 20 4.43 -6.35 16.12
CA CYS A 20 5.86 -6.52 16.02
C CYS A 20 6.57 -5.32 16.66
N ASP A 21 7.68 -5.53 17.36
CA ASP A 21 8.47 -4.41 17.93
C ASP A 21 9.97 -4.70 17.88
N GLU A 22 10.44 -5.44 16.86
CA GLU A 22 11.87 -5.60 16.64
C GLU A 22 12.51 -4.26 16.33
N ARG A 23 13.63 -3.98 17.01
CA ARG A 23 14.34 -2.72 16.88
C ARG A 23 15.76 -2.95 16.40
N ASN A 24 16.33 -1.97 15.73
CA ASN A 24 17.70 -1.99 15.23
C ASN A 24 18.75 -1.77 16.36
N ASN A 25 18.58 -2.47 17.49
CA ASN A 25 19.41 -2.28 18.68
C ASN A 25 20.89 -2.63 18.45
N ASP A 26 21.16 -3.56 17.55
CA ASP A 26 22.49 -4.02 17.18
C ASP A 26 23.14 -3.15 16.09
N GLY A 27 22.42 -2.16 15.57
CA GLY A 27 22.90 -1.27 14.50
C GLY A 27 23.15 -1.96 13.16
N LYS A 28 22.52 -3.12 12.94
CA LYS A 28 22.70 -3.93 11.73
C LYS A 28 22.26 -3.23 10.47
N TYR A 29 21.21 -2.40 10.56
CA TYR A 29 20.62 -1.68 9.44
C TYR A 29 21.01 -0.20 9.49
N THR A 30 21.21 0.40 8.33
CA THR A 30 21.78 1.73 8.13
C THR A 30 20.73 2.70 7.56
N LEU A 31 21.17 3.88 7.13
CA LEU A 31 20.31 4.88 6.51
C LEU A 31 19.68 4.39 5.21
N ASP A 32 20.31 3.44 4.52
CA ASP A 32 19.84 2.92 3.23
C ASP A 32 18.52 2.15 3.34
N GLU A 33 18.25 1.54 4.50
CA GLU A 33 17.05 0.79 4.76
C GLU A 33 15.88 1.66 5.27
N ILE A 34 16.13 2.95 5.59
CA ILE A 34 15.08 3.81 6.14
C ILE A 34 14.04 4.14 5.09
N ARG A 35 12.77 3.96 5.46
CA ARG A 35 11.61 4.29 4.65
C ARG A 35 10.58 5.10 5.44
N GLY A 36 9.86 5.92 4.71
CA GLY A 36 8.59 6.49 5.14
C GLY A 36 7.41 5.65 4.66
N ILE A 37 6.21 6.02 5.07
CA ILE A 37 4.97 5.38 4.61
C ILE A 37 4.07 6.45 3.99
N SER A 38 3.57 6.18 2.79
CA SER A 38 2.66 7.08 2.09
C SER A 38 1.19 6.70 2.30
N THR A 39 0.30 7.63 2.00
CA THR A 39 -1.16 7.38 1.91
C THR A 39 -1.53 6.54 0.69
N GLU A 40 -0.58 6.33 -0.24
CA GLU A 40 -0.71 5.38 -1.36
C GLU A 40 -0.41 3.92 -0.93
N LYS A 41 -0.38 3.66 0.39
CA LYS A 41 -0.15 2.34 1.00
C LYS A 41 1.20 1.71 0.63
N LYS A 42 2.25 2.53 0.48
CA LYS A 42 3.59 2.06 0.06
C LYS A 42 4.67 2.59 0.98
N PHE A 43 5.76 1.82 1.12
CA PHE A 43 7.01 2.36 1.60
C PHE A 43 7.59 3.31 0.56
N ILE A 44 8.09 4.45 1.00
CA ILE A 44 8.69 5.49 0.17
C ILE A 44 10.03 5.92 0.78
N ASP A 45 10.89 6.51 -0.03
CA ASP A 45 12.11 7.10 0.50
C ASP A 45 11.78 8.23 1.48
N THR A 46 12.53 8.28 2.57
CA THR A 46 12.34 9.32 3.57
C THR A 46 12.85 10.66 3.06
N LYS A 47 12.12 11.74 3.37
CA LYS A 47 12.54 13.12 3.12
C LYS A 47 13.07 13.79 4.40
N ALA A 48 13.13 13.06 5.51
CA ALA A 48 13.59 13.58 6.78
C ALA A 48 15.12 13.81 6.74
N ASN A 49 15.58 14.88 7.36
CA ASN A 49 17.00 15.02 7.67
C ASN A 49 17.34 14.04 8.80
N LEU A 50 18.25 13.11 8.52
CA LEU A 50 18.65 12.04 9.42
C LEU A 50 20.08 12.24 9.99
N ASP A 51 20.68 13.41 9.74
CA ASP A 51 22.02 13.73 10.25
C ASP A 51 22.05 13.67 11.79
N GLY A 52 22.91 12.81 12.32
CA GLY A 52 23.07 12.62 13.77
C GLY A 52 21.93 11.86 14.47
N VAL A 53 20.97 11.30 13.73
CA VAL A 53 19.87 10.52 14.31
C VAL A 53 20.36 9.12 14.65
N SER A 54 20.14 8.70 15.91
CA SER A 54 20.37 7.31 16.32
C SER A 54 19.30 6.39 15.73
N LEU A 55 19.73 5.35 15.02
CA LEU A 55 18.83 4.37 14.40
C LEU A 55 18.47 3.20 15.32
N THR A 56 19.01 3.12 16.51
CA THR A 56 18.78 1.99 17.45
C THR A 56 17.34 1.89 17.91
N ALA A 57 16.61 3.02 17.96
CA ALA A 57 15.20 3.04 18.32
C ALA A 57 14.25 2.75 17.14
N TYR A 58 14.77 2.70 15.91
CA TYR A 58 13.96 2.43 14.73
C TYR A 58 13.48 0.98 14.75
N LYS A 59 12.28 0.77 14.22
CA LYS A 59 11.70 -0.57 14.09
C LYS A 59 12.11 -1.20 12.78
N VAL A 60 12.36 -2.50 12.83
CA VAL A 60 12.65 -3.33 11.66
C VAL A 60 11.34 -3.94 11.18
N VAL A 61 11.07 -3.83 9.88
CA VAL A 61 9.88 -4.41 9.24
C VAL A 61 10.36 -5.46 8.26
N HIS A 62 10.15 -6.72 8.60
CA HIS A 62 10.53 -7.86 7.77
C HIS A 62 9.49 -8.12 6.66
N LYS A 63 9.81 -9.06 5.79
CA LYS A 63 8.86 -9.55 4.79
C LYS A 63 7.58 -10.02 5.47
N ASN A 64 6.44 -9.72 4.85
CA ASN A 64 5.10 -10.04 5.31
C ASN A 64 4.67 -9.29 6.59
N GLU A 65 5.43 -8.30 7.00
CA GLU A 65 5.05 -7.40 8.09
C GLU A 65 4.51 -6.08 7.55
N PHE A 66 3.57 -5.53 8.30
CA PHE A 66 2.94 -4.25 8.03
C PHE A 66 3.51 -3.17 8.94
N ALA A 67 3.40 -1.95 8.44
CA ALA A 67 3.58 -0.77 9.27
C ALA A 67 2.49 0.26 8.95
N TYR A 68 1.96 0.95 9.97
CA TYR A 68 1.01 2.03 9.75
C TYR A 68 1.25 3.19 10.71
N VAL A 69 0.73 4.34 10.31
CA VAL A 69 0.76 5.56 11.11
C VAL A 69 -0.63 5.75 11.72
N SER A 70 -0.71 5.79 13.04
CA SER A 70 -1.98 5.98 13.74
C SER A 70 -2.57 7.39 13.54
N ASP A 71 -1.74 8.42 13.32
CA ASP A 71 -2.19 9.80 13.09
C ASP A 71 -2.89 9.91 11.72
N THR A 72 -4.19 10.21 11.73
CA THR A 72 -5.03 10.39 10.54
C THR A 72 -5.29 11.86 10.22
N SER A 73 -5.20 12.76 11.20
CA SER A 73 -5.64 14.16 11.09
C SER A 73 -4.85 15.02 10.10
N ARG A 74 -3.63 14.63 9.76
CA ARG A 74 -2.74 15.40 8.86
C ARG A 74 -2.59 14.80 7.47
N ARG A 75 -3.35 13.73 7.15
CA ARG A 75 -3.16 12.93 5.94
C ARG A 75 -4.40 12.93 5.04
N GLY A 76 -5.29 13.88 5.25
CA GLY A 76 -6.61 13.89 4.64
C GLY A 76 -7.44 12.71 5.19
N ASP A 77 -8.25 12.12 4.33
CA ASP A 77 -9.14 11.02 4.69
C ASP A 77 -8.48 9.64 4.49
N LYS A 78 -7.14 9.57 4.43
CA LYS A 78 -6.40 8.34 4.15
C LYS A 78 -5.46 7.97 5.28
N ILE A 79 -5.45 6.69 5.65
CA ILE A 79 -4.44 6.14 6.56
C ILE A 79 -3.18 5.73 5.78
N ALA A 80 -2.00 6.11 6.32
CA ALA A 80 -0.74 5.63 5.77
C ALA A 80 -0.41 4.25 6.36
N LEU A 81 -0.37 3.25 5.50
CA LEU A 81 -0.09 1.85 5.82
C LEU A 81 0.74 1.25 4.68
N ALA A 82 1.64 0.32 4.97
CA ALA A 82 2.38 -0.42 3.96
C ALA A 82 2.66 -1.85 4.40
N LEU A 83 2.77 -2.75 3.44
CA LEU A 83 3.22 -4.14 3.60
C LEU A 83 4.61 -4.28 2.98
N ASN A 84 5.56 -4.87 3.70
CA ASN A 84 6.83 -5.26 3.11
C ASN A 84 6.69 -6.61 2.40
N THR A 85 6.64 -6.59 1.09
CA THR A 85 6.59 -7.79 0.24
C THR A 85 7.97 -8.28 -0.19
N THR A 86 9.04 -7.55 0.16
CA THR A 86 10.40 -7.86 -0.26
C THR A 86 11.15 -8.68 0.79
N ASN A 87 12.20 -9.39 0.37
CA ASN A 87 13.08 -10.09 1.29
C ASN A 87 14.07 -9.15 2.02
N LYS A 88 14.07 -7.85 1.67
CA LYS A 88 14.92 -6.85 2.33
C LYS A 88 14.12 -6.20 3.46
N PRO A 89 14.60 -6.26 4.70
CA PRO A 89 13.98 -5.51 5.78
C PRO A 89 14.06 -4.00 5.53
N VAL A 90 13.10 -3.28 6.09
CA VAL A 90 13.12 -1.80 6.07
C VAL A 90 13.10 -1.27 7.49
N LEU A 91 13.73 -0.12 7.70
CA LEU A 91 13.67 0.62 8.96
C LEU A 91 12.61 1.71 8.89
N ILE A 92 11.83 1.80 9.95
CA ILE A 92 10.85 2.87 10.11
C ILE A 92 10.97 3.53 11.48
N SER A 93 10.50 4.76 11.60
CA SER A 93 10.49 5.47 12.87
C SER A 93 9.74 4.71 13.96
N SER A 94 10.21 4.81 15.19
CA SER A 94 9.60 4.16 16.37
C SER A 94 8.15 4.57 16.65
N ILE A 95 7.69 5.67 16.06
CA ILE A 95 6.30 6.15 16.21
C ILE A 95 5.28 5.32 15.40
N TYR A 96 5.74 4.52 14.46
CA TYR A 96 4.86 3.70 13.63
C TYR A 96 4.50 2.41 14.36
N THR A 97 3.28 1.94 14.15
CA THR A 97 2.83 0.64 14.62
C THR A 97 3.16 -0.42 13.59
N THR A 98 3.78 -1.50 14.02
CA THR A 98 4.14 -2.65 13.18
C THR A 98 3.40 -3.89 13.62
N PHE A 99 2.95 -4.68 12.68
CA PHE A 99 2.19 -5.90 12.96
C PHE A 99 2.30 -6.90 11.80
N ARG A 100 1.89 -8.14 12.06
CA ARG A 100 1.84 -9.21 11.06
C ARG A 100 0.65 -10.13 11.28
N SER A 101 0.34 -10.97 10.30
CA SER A 101 -0.56 -12.10 10.49
C SER A 101 0.09 -13.12 11.43
N ILE A 102 -0.67 -13.64 12.39
CA ILE A 102 -0.21 -14.66 13.35
C ILE A 102 0.10 -15.96 12.60
N ASP A 103 -0.81 -16.39 11.72
CA ASP A 103 -0.61 -17.55 10.85
C ASP A 103 -0.96 -17.18 9.39
N THR A 104 0.06 -17.21 8.53
CA THR A 104 -0.11 -16.95 7.10
C THR A 104 -0.84 -18.09 6.36
N LYS A 105 -1.07 -19.23 7.00
CA LYS A 105 -1.90 -20.30 6.47
C LYS A 105 -3.39 -20.09 6.72
N GLU A 106 -3.75 -19.12 7.54
CA GLU A 106 -5.13 -18.70 7.79
C GLU A 106 -5.43 -17.36 7.12
N LEU A 107 -4.52 -16.39 7.27
CA LEU A 107 -4.68 -15.05 6.73
C LEU A 107 -3.42 -14.62 5.97
N LEU A 108 -3.53 -14.57 4.62
CA LEU A 108 -2.45 -14.08 3.77
C LEU A 108 -2.20 -12.59 3.99
N PRO A 109 -0.95 -12.16 4.19
CA PRO A 109 -0.61 -10.73 4.32
C PRO A 109 -1.03 -9.93 3.08
N GLU A 110 -0.86 -10.45 1.88
CA GLU A 110 -1.23 -9.79 0.63
C GLU A 110 -2.75 -9.63 0.51
N TYR A 111 -3.54 -10.64 0.93
CA TYR A 111 -4.99 -10.51 0.99
C TYR A 111 -5.43 -9.43 1.97
N LEU A 112 -4.82 -9.40 3.15
CA LEU A 112 -5.09 -8.37 4.15
C LEU A 112 -4.69 -6.97 3.64
N TYR A 113 -3.59 -6.88 2.88
CA TYR A 113 -3.19 -5.65 2.22
C TYR A 113 -4.24 -5.15 1.21
N LEU A 114 -4.86 -6.06 0.43
CA LEU A 114 -5.97 -5.70 -0.48
C LEU A 114 -7.15 -5.13 0.31
N PHE A 115 -7.48 -5.74 1.44
CA PHE A 115 -8.54 -5.22 2.30
C PHE A 115 -8.26 -3.79 2.77
N PHE A 116 -7.02 -3.49 3.19
CA PHE A 116 -6.62 -2.16 3.65
C PHE A 116 -6.47 -1.14 2.51
N SER A 117 -6.30 -1.59 1.28
CA SER A 117 -6.12 -0.71 0.12
C SER A 117 -7.42 -0.07 -0.38
N ARG A 118 -8.57 -0.49 0.14
CA ARG A 118 -9.89 0.03 -0.25
C ARG A 118 -10.16 1.42 0.37
N GLU A 119 -10.89 2.24 -0.36
CA GLU A 119 -11.33 3.55 0.14
C GLU A 119 -12.26 3.44 1.36
N GLU A 120 -13.04 2.35 1.45
CA GLU A 120 -13.88 2.07 2.61
C GLU A 120 -13.07 1.95 3.90
N PHE A 121 -11.88 1.36 3.81
CA PHE A 121 -10.98 1.26 4.95
C PHE A 121 -10.43 2.63 5.37
N ASP A 122 -10.10 3.49 4.41
CA ASP A 122 -9.69 4.86 4.71
C ASP A 122 -10.81 5.63 5.43
N ARG A 123 -12.04 5.57 4.91
CA ARG A 123 -13.21 6.19 5.57
C ARG A 123 -13.48 5.62 6.95
N PHE A 124 -13.39 4.30 7.10
CA PHE A 124 -13.55 3.63 8.40
C PHE A 124 -12.49 4.09 9.40
N SER A 125 -11.22 4.12 9.00
CA SER A 125 -10.11 4.55 9.86
C SER A 125 -10.29 6.01 10.29
N ARG A 126 -10.71 6.87 9.37
CA ARG A 126 -10.98 8.29 9.67
C ARG A 126 -12.15 8.46 10.63
N PHE A 127 -13.23 7.73 10.43
CA PHE A 127 -14.42 7.79 11.29
C PHE A 127 -14.14 7.29 12.72
N ASN A 128 -13.28 6.27 12.86
CA ASN A 128 -12.90 5.68 14.15
C ASN A 128 -11.58 6.25 14.71
N SER A 129 -11.22 7.47 14.31
CA SER A 129 -10.07 8.20 14.86
C SER A 129 -10.51 9.21 15.88
N TRP A 130 -9.84 9.25 17.03
CA TRP A 130 -10.19 10.08 18.16
C TRP A 130 -9.01 10.93 18.64
N GLY A 131 -9.30 12.07 19.24
CA GLY A 131 -8.31 12.96 19.82
C GLY A 131 -8.64 14.43 19.62
N SER A 132 -8.30 15.29 20.57
CA SER A 132 -8.60 16.72 20.53
C SER A 132 -7.60 17.53 19.72
N ALA A 133 -6.31 17.16 19.75
CA ALA A 133 -5.23 17.87 19.03
C ALA A 133 -4.71 17.08 17.83
N ARG A 134 -4.72 15.77 17.92
CA ARG A 134 -4.39 14.83 16.84
C ARG A 134 -5.35 13.66 16.93
N GLU A 135 -6.06 13.41 15.88
CA GLU A 135 -6.91 12.25 15.79
C GLU A 135 -6.06 11.06 15.39
N THR A 136 -6.19 9.98 16.15
CA THR A 136 -5.46 8.75 15.98
C THR A 136 -6.40 7.57 15.82
N PHE A 137 -6.08 6.69 14.92
CA PHE A 137 -6.69 5.38 14.75
C PHE A 137 -5.85 4.37 15.51
N ASP A 138 -6.24 4.10 16.75
CA ASP A 138 -5.45 3.31 17.67
C ASP A 138 -5.45 1.82 17.33
N TRP A 139 -4.45 1.09 17.83
CA TRP A 139 -4.33 -0.36 17.65
C TRP A 139 -5.55 -1.12 18.18
N SER A 140 -6.14 -0.67 19.27
CA SER A 140 -7.36 -1.27 19.83
C SER A 140 -8.54 -1.20 18.85
N GLU A 141 -8.73 -0.06 18.17
CA GLU A 141 -9.75 0.08 17.13
C GLU A 141 -9.37 -0.72 15.87
N PHE A 142 -8.09 -0.76 15.52
CA PHE A 142 -7.59 -1.60 14.44
C PHE A 142 -7.92 -3.08 14.65
N CYS A 143 -7.74 -3.60 15.87
CA CYS A 143 -8.09 -4.97 16.25
C CYS A 143 -9.60 -5.26 16.26
N ARG A 144 -10.47 -4.24 16.29
CA ARG A 144 -11.94 -4.41 16.28
C ARG A 144 -12.53 -4.53 14.88
N ILE A 145 -11.73 -4.25 13.85
CA ILE A 145 -12.17 -4.37 12.46
C ILE A 145 -12.68 -5.80 12.20
N GLN A 146 -13.78 -5.89 11.48
CA GLN A 146 -14.30 -7.15 11.00
C GLN A 146 -13.92 -7.31 9.53
N ILE A 147 -13.29 -8.43 9.20
CA ILE A 147 -12.88 -8.77 7.86
C ILE A 147 -13.56 -10.06 7.39
N PRO A 148 -13.89 -10.20 6.11
CA PRO A 148 -14.22 -11.50 5.55
C PRO A 148 -12.96 -12.36 5.54
N LEU A 149 -13.08 -13.60 5.98
CA LEU A 149 -11.99 -14.57 5.97
C LEU A 149 -12.41 -15.80 5.16
N PRO A 150 -12.26 -15.75 3.82
CA PRO A 150 -12.50 -16.91 2.99
C PRO A 150 -11.37 -17.92 3.11
N ASP A 151 -11.57 -19.11 2.56
CA ASP A 151 -10.52 -20.14 2.47
C ASP A 151 -9.27 -19.61 1.76
N LEU A 152 -8.11 -20.14 2.11
CA LEU A 152 -6.81 -19.68 1.64
C LEU A 152 -6.70 -19.66 0.11
N GLU A 153 -7.32 -20.64 -0.57
CA GLU A 153 -7.37 -20.70 -2.02
C GLU A 153 -8.06 -19.47 -2.63
N ILE A 154 -9.17 -19.04 -2.05
CA ILE A 154 -9.91 -17.85 -2.48
C ILE A 154 -9.09 -16.57 -2.18
N GLN A 155 -8.42 -16.51 -1.03
CA GLN A 155 -7.53 -15.39 -0.71
C GLN A 155 -6.43 -15.27 -1.77
N GLN A 156 -5.79 -16.38 -2.14
CA GLN A 156 -4.73 -16.41 -3.14
C GLN A 156 -5.24 -16.02 -4.53
N GLU A 157 -6.41 -16.55 -4.94
CA GLU A 157 -7.04 -16.19 -6.22
C GLU A 157 -7.28 -14.66 -6.32
N LEU A 158 -7.76 -14.04 -5.26
CA LEU A 158 -7.97 -12.59 -5.20
C LEU A 158 -6.65 -11.81 -5.33
N VAL A 159 -5.60 -12.26 -4.63
CA VAL A 159 -4.26 -11.66 -4.70
C VAL A 159 -3.69 -11.79 -6.11
N ASP A 160 -3.77 -12.96 -6.73
CA ASP A 160 -3.25 -13.21 -8.07
C ASP A 160 -4.00 -12.40 -9.12
N THR A 161 -5.32 -12.33 -9.01
CA THR A 161 -6.16 -11.50 -9.89
C THR A 161 -5.77 -10.02 -9.78
N TYR A 162 -5.63 -9.49 -8.57
CA TYR A 162 -5.22 -8.11 -8.36
C TYR A 162 -3.84 -7.81 -8.95
N ASN A 163 -2.87 -8.70 -8.69
CA ASN A 163 -1.51 -8.53 -9.19
C ASN A 163 -1.46 -8.60 -10.72
N GLY A 164 -2.24 -9.49 -11.32
CA GLY A 164 -2.37 -9.59 -12.78
C GLY A 164 -2.94 -8.30 -13.40
N LEU A 165 -4.02 -7.78 -12.84
CA LEU A 165 -4.64 -6.53 -13.31
C LEU A 165 -3.71 -5.33 -13.12
N LYS A 166 -3.01 -5.26 -11.99
CA LYS A 166 -2.04 -4.21 -11.72
C LYS A 166 -0.88 -4.24 -12.71
N ALA A 167 -0.30 -5.42 -12.97
CA ALA A 167 0.76 -5.58 -13.95
C ALA A 167 0.31 -5.16 -15.36
N LEU A 168 -0.94 -5.49 -15.75
CA LEU A 168 -1.52 -5.08 -17.02
C LEU A 168 -1.70 -3.55 -17.11
N ALA A 169 -2.12 -2.91 -16.03
CA ALA A 169 -2.23 -1.46 -15.97
C ALA A 169 -0.86 -0.77 -16.12
N GLU A 170 0.16 -1.25 -15.41
CA GLU A 170 1.53 -0.75 -15.51
C GLU A 170 2.11 -0.93 -16.93
N GLN A 171 1.84 -2.05 -17.59
CA GLN A 171 2.24 -2.28 -18.99
C GLN A 171 1.56 -1.29 -19.94
N ASN A 172 0.26 -1.04 -19.75
CA ASN A 172 -0.47 -0.08 -20.56
C ASN A 172 0.05 1.36 -20.37
N GLU A 173 0.33 1.77 -19.14
CA GLU A 173 0.94 3.08 -18.87
C GLU A 173 2.31 3.22 -19.54
N ALA A 174 3.14 2.18 -19.51
CA ALA A 174 4.45 2.19 -20.14
C ALA A 174 4.37 2.36 -21.68
N LEU A 175 3.25 2.02 -22.31
CA LEU A 175 3.03 2.18 -23.75
C LEU A 175 2.61 3.61 -24.15
N ILE A 176 2.12 4.44 -23.24
CA ILE A 176 1.59 5.77 -23.56
C ILE A 176 2.66 6.65 -24.22
N GLN A 177 3.85 6.70 -23.65
CA GLN A 177 4.92 7.55 -24.17
C GLN A 177 5.48 7.10 -25.51
N PRO A 178 5.80 5.80 -25.75
CA PRO A 178 6.17 5.30 -27.07
C PRO A 178 5.11 5.55 -28.15
N LEU A 179 3.84 5.34 -27.84
CA LEU A 179 2.72 5.60 -28.78
C LEU A 179 2.62 7.08 -29.11
N THR A 180 2.74 7.97 -28.11
CA THR A 180 2.73 9.42 -28.32
C THR A 180 3.87 9.84 -29.25
N GLN A 181 5.08 9.32 -29.06
CA GLN A 181 6.24 9.58 -29.91
C GLN A 181 6.01 9.07 -31.33
N ALA A 182 5.45 7.85 -31.47
CA ALA A 182 5.14 7.28 -32.79
C ALA A 182 4.10 8.15 -33.54
N CYS A 183 3.04 8.61 -32.87
CA CYS A 183 2.06 9.51 -33.46
C CYS A 183 2.67 10.84 -33.89
N GLN A 184 3.53 11.44 -33.07
CA GLN A 184 4.24 12.68 -33.41
C GLN A 184 5.14 12.49 -34.63
N ALA A 185 5.92 11.41 -34.67
CA ALA A 185 6.79 11.10 -35.81
C ALA A 185 5.98 10.89 -37.09
N TYR A 186 4.83 10.21 -37.01
CA TYR A 186 3.94 10.01 -38.14
C TYR A 186 3.38 11.35 -38.68
N ILE A 187 2.96 12.25 -37.80
CA ILE A 187 2.47 13.60 -38.21
C ILE A 187 3.58 14.39 -38.91
N VAL A 188 4.81 14.36 -38.36
CA VAL A 188 5.97 15.02 -39.00
C VAL A 188 6.26 14.45 -40.37
N ASP A 189 6.15 13.13 -40.55
CA ASP A 189 6.35 12.48 -41.85
C ASP A 189 5.23 12.82 -42.85
N CYS A 190 3.99 12.89 -42.37
CA CYS A 190 2.86 13.35 -43.17
C CYS A 190 3.06 14.80 -43.68
N LYS A 191 3.51 15.73 -42.83
CA LYS A 191 3.82 17.09 -43.21
C LYS A 191 4.89 17.22 -44.32
N LYS A 192 5.82 16.26 -44.37
CA LYS A 192 6.82 16.21 -45.45
C LYS A 192 6.27 15.68 -46.76
N LYS A 193 5.27 14.81 -46.69
CA LYS A 193 4.72 14.11 -47.88
C LYS A 193 3.53 14.82 -48.49
N TYR A 194 2.79 15.58 -47.72
CA TYR A 194 1.52 16.21 -48.15
C TYR A 194 1.56 17.73 -47.93
N PRO A 195 1.00 18.53 -48.87
CA PRO A 195 0.91 19.97 -48.69
C PRO A 195 -0.03 20.35 -47.53
N GLU A 196 0.35 21.37 -46.77
CA GLU A 196 -0.54 21.94 -45.75
C GLU A 196 -1.69 22.69 -46.42
N VAL A 197 -2.93 22.43 -45.95
CA VAL A 197 -4.14 23.15 -46.35
C VAL A 197 -4.72 23.88 -45.14
N GLN A 198 -5.27 25.08 -45.35
CA GLN A 198 -5.91 25.83 -44.26
C GLN A 198 -7.27 25.21 -43.93
N LEU A 199 -7.53 25.00 -42.64
CA LEU A 199 -8.83 24.57 -42.15
C LEU A 199 -9.84 25.69 -42.39
N GLY A 200 -10.82 25.49 -43.29
CA GLY A 200 -11.86 26.45 -43.60
C GLY A 200 -11.99 26.78 -45.08
N GLU A 201 -11.17 26.22 -45.95
CA GLU A 201 -11.29 26.35 -47.41
C GLU A 201 -12.16 25.26 -48.10
N TYR A 202 -12.97 24.52 -47.32
CA TYR A 202 -13.93 23.51 -47.82
C TYR A 202 -15.32 23.78 -47.31
#